data_a33ea4a22349e3b2989a1fa8b9e0ddf7
#
_entry.id   a33ea4a22349e3b2989a1fa8b9e0ddf7
#
_cell.length_a   1.000
_cell.length_b   1.000
_cell.length_c   1.000
_cell.angle_alpha   90.00
_cell.angle_beta   90.00
_cell.angle_gamma   90.00
#
_symmetry.space_group_name_H-M   'P 1'
#
loop_
_entity.id
_entity.type
_entity.pdbx_description
1 polymer ?
#
loop_
_entity_poly.entity_id
_entity_poly.type
_entity_poly.pdbx_seq_one_letter_code
_entity_poly.pdbx_strand_id
1 'polypeptide(L)'
;MRGRLAWLVLLGAACVIPPGPATIPASGLAGQPRASMTSARHKGENPFHDAYWVLDPESNARRTAEQWRATRPADAAALDKIAGQPAAGWMGNWFPQIEMAVKTYVMVRTRAGGLPVMILYNLPYRDCGGYSAGGAGSVQGYHTWIDRVASGIGSRRAVVVLEPDGLPLLTKCLSPAKQAERIALVRYAVEKLTALPGTAVYIDAGHSAWVKAAEMAPRLQAAGIALADGFSLNVSNYQATPDLLRYGHELSALVGGKHFIIDTGRNGNGPPEGVSGDDERAWCNPDGRALGTPPTTNTGDPLCDAFYWLKPPGESDGRCNHGPAAGAWWPQKALEMARNARW
;
A
#
# COMPACT_ATOMS: atom_id res chain seq x y z
N MET A 1 -36.82 -26.81 59.58
CA MET A 1 -35.68 -27.41 58.87
C MET A 1 -36.15 -27.78 57.46
N ARG A 2 -35.87 -26.97 56.45
CA ARG A 2 -36.18 -27.26 55.05
C ARG A 2 -34.97 -26.83 54.22
N GLY A 3 -34.18 -27.82 53.77
CA GLY A 3 -33.00 -27.60 52.93
C GLY A 3 -33.43 -27.21 51.49
N ARG A 4 -32.79 -26.19 50.94
CA ARG A 4 -32.89 -25.81 49.53
C ARG A 4 -31.69 -26.40 48.77
N LEU A 5 -31.99 -27.32 47.88
CA LEU A 5 -31.02 -27.76 46.86
C LEU A 5 -30.81 -26.64 45.83
N ALA A 6 -29.54 -26.23 45.65
CA ALA A 6 -29.13 -25.33 44.58
C ALA A 6 -28.72 -26.20 43.35
N TRP A 7 -29.37 -25.97 42.21
CA TRP A 7 -29.00 -26.55 40.94
C TRP A 7 -27.88 -25.72 40.30
N LEU A 8 -26.73 -26.32 40.12
CA LEU A 8 -25.66 -25.76 39.29
C LEU A 8 -25.99 -26.00 37.82
N VAL A 9 -26.20 -24.93 37.07
CA VAL A 9 -26.28 -24.98 35.60
C VAL A 9 -24.87 -24.84 35.07
N LEU A 10 -24.32 -25.92 34.51
CA LEU A 10 -23.10 -25.92 33.73
C LEU A 10 -23.37 -25.33 32.34
N LEU A 11 -22.96 -24.11 32.11
CA LEU A 11 -22.92 -23.52 30.78
C LEU A 11 -21.71 -24.11 30.02
N GLY A 12 -21.98 -25.04 29.12
CA GLY A 12 -21.01 -25.53 28.17
C GLY A 12 -20.63 -24.46 27.16
N ALA A 13 -19.38 -24.01 27.22
CA ALA A 13 -18.81 -23.17 26.16
C ALA A 13 -18.61 -24.01 24.89
N ALA A 14 -19.46 -23.80 23.90
CA ALA A 14 -19.26 -24.35 22.57
C ALA A 14 -18.05 -23.67 21.94
N CYS A 15 -16.99 -24.46 21.72
CA CYS A 15 -15.81 -24.04 20.96
C CYS A 15 -16.22 -23.88 19.48
N VAL A 16 -16.37 -22.65 19.02
CA VAL A 16 -16.63 -22.36 17.60
C VAL A 16 -15.30 -22.54 16.87
N ILE A 17 -15.17 -23.62 16.15
CA ILE A 17 -14.06 -23.87 15.22
C ILE A 17 -14.24 -22.94 14.03
N PRO A 18 -13.26 -22.08 13.67
CA PRO A 18 -13.36 -21.26 12.47
C PRO A 18 -13.40 -22.15 11.23
N PRO A 19 -14.19 -21.81 10.19
CA PRO A 19 -14.25 -22.60 8.96
C PRO A 19 -12.88 -22.68 8.30
N GLY A 20 -12.48 -23.89 7.90
CA GLY A 20 -11.26 -24.17 7.17
C GLY A 20 -11.21 -23.42 5.83
N PRO A 21 -10.03 -23.31 5.19
CA PRO A 21 -9.87 -22.56 3.98
C PRO A 21 -10.78 -23.09 2.86
N ALA A 22 -11.65 -22.21 2.36
CA ALA A 22 -12.56 -22.52 1.27
C ALA A 22 -11.77 -22.94 0.02
N THR A 23 -12.08 -24.10 -0.53
CA THR A 23 -11.57 -24.57 -1.83
C THR A 23 -12.15 -23.69 -2.94
N ILE A 24 -11.30 -22.95 -3.64
CA ILE A 24 -11.66 -22.14 -4.80
C ILE A 24 -12.01 -23.09 -5.97
N PRO A 25 -13.19 -23.01 -6.58
CA PRO A 25 -13.50 -23.80 -7.76
C PRO A 25 -12.65 -23.34 -8.95
N ALA A 26 -11.94 -24.29 -9.56
CA ALA A 26 -11.11 -24.07 -10.75
C ALA A 26 -11.98 -24.07 -12.01
N SER A 27 -12.75 -23.01 -12.25
CA SER A 27 -13.47 -22.86 -13.51
C SER A 27 -13.44 -21.42 -13.98
N GLY A 28 -12.69 -21.15 -15.06
CA GLY A 28 -12.82 -19.94 -15.85
C GLY A 28 -11.57 -19.11 -16.14
N LEU A 29 -10.40 -19.72 -16.34
CA LEU A 29 -9.24 -18.99 -16.90
C LEU A 29 -8.57 -19.86 -17.98
N ALA A 30 -9.15 -19.87 -19.18
CA ALA A 30 -8.52 -20.42 -20.36
C ALA A 30 -7.67 -19.34 -21.04
N GLY A 31 -6.34 -19.60 -21.18
CA GLY A 31 -5.56 -19.15 -22.30
C GLY A 31 -4.76 -17.85 -22.19
N GLN A 32 -3.78 -17.79 -21.28
CA GLN A 32 -2.54 -17.04 -21.56
C GLN A 32 -1.33 -17.85 -21.06
N PRO A 33 -0.17 -17.84 -21.76
CA PRO A 33 0.99 -18.58 -21.32
C PRO A 33 1.49 -18.04 -20.00
N ARG A 34 1.47 -18.89 -18.95
CA ARG A 34 2.01 -18.58 -17.65
C ARG A 34 3.53 -18.45 -17.76
N ALA A 35 4.03 -17.22 -17.80
CA ALA A 35 5.45 -16.99 -17.56
C ALA A 35 5.78 -17.54 -16.16
N SER A 36 6.87 -18.32 -16.06
CA SER A 36 7.31 -18.88 -14.78
C SER A 36 7.70 -17.75 -13.83
N MET A 37 6.87 -17.47 -12.83
CA MET A 37 7.08 -16.39 -11.84
C MET A 37 8.18 -16.73 -10.82
N THR A 38 9.01 -17.74 -11.09
CA THR A 38 10.13 -18.16 -10.23
C THR A 38 11.49 -17.69 -10.73
N SER A 39 11.57 -17.02 -11.89
CA SER A 39 12.84 -16.53 -12.43
C SER A 39 13.32 -15.28 -11.71
N ALA A 40 14.65 -15.20 -11.49
CA ALA A 40 15.29 -13.97 -11.05
C ALA A 40 14.95 -12.84 -12.05
N ARG A 41 14.62 -11.67 -11.52
CA ARG A 41 14.36 -10.49 -12.33
C ARG A 41 15.69 -9.91 -12.85
N HIS A 42 15.73 -9.46 -14.11
CA HIS A 42 16.85 -8.65 -14.57
C HIS A 42 16.73 -7.24 -13.94
N LYS A 43 17.77 -6.84 -13.17
CA LYS A 43 17.82 -5.48 -12.61
C LYS A 43 17.86 -4.47 -13.75
N GLY A 44 17.03 -3.43 -13.65
CA GLY A 44 16.91 -2.37 -14.66
C GLY A 44 15.75 -2.57 -15.65
N GLU A 45 15.06 -3.73 -15.63
CA GLU A 45 13.80 -3.89 -16.34
C GLU A 45 12.62 -3.44 -15.48
N ASN A 46 11.59 -2.86 -16.11
CA ASN A 46 10.35 -2.52 -15.43
C ASN A 46 9.76 -3.76 -14.75
N PRO A 47 9.67 -3.82 -13.41
CA PRO A 47 9.20 -5.02 -12.69
C PRO A 47 7.73 -5.34 -12.96
N PHE A 48 6.98 -4.39 -13.47
CA PHE A 48 5.57 -4.55 -13.84
C PHE A 48 5.38 -5.01 -15.28
N HIS A 49 6.44 -5.04 -16.09
CA HIS A 49 6.35 -5.54 -17.47
C HIS A 49 5.84 -6.99 -17.43
N ASP A 50 4.84 -7.28 -18.25
CA ASP A 50 4.15 -8.58 -18.31
C ASP A 50 3.53 -9.05 -16.97
N ALA A 51 3.32 -8.12 -16.02
CA ALA A 51 2.72 -8.46 -14.75
C ALA A 51 1.23 -8.76 -14.90
N TYR A 52 0.82 -9.94 -14.43
CA TYR A 52 -0.57 -10.23 -14.15
C TYR A 52 -0.89 -9.79 -12.72
N TRP A 53 -1.99 -9.08 -12.53
CA TRP A 53 -2.41 -8.57 -11.23
C TRP A 53 -3.60 -9.34 -10.70
N VAL A 54 -3.42 -9.96 -9.54
CA VAL A 54 -4.45 -10.76 -8.88
C VAL A 54 -5.35 -9.84 -8.06
N LEU A 55 -6.65 -9.94 -8.32
CA LEU A 55 -7.66 -9.28 -7.50
C LEU A 55 -7.74 -9.97 -6.14
N ASP A 56 -8.01 -9.19 -5.11
CA ASP A 56 -8.30 -9.73 -3.78
C ASP A 56 -9.79 -10.13 -3.70
N PRO A 57 -10.11 -11.43 -3.65
CA PRO A 57 -11.49 -11.90 -3.58
C PRO A 57 -12.17 -11.53 -2.26
N GLU A 58 -11.37 -11.23 -1.22
CA GLU A 58 -11.83 -10.85 0.11
C GLU A 58 -11.71 -9.35 0.37
N SER A 59 -11.53 -8.53 -0.68
CA SER A 59 -11.44 -7.08 -0.50
C SER A 59 -12.71 -6.51 0.16
N ASN A 60 -12.53 -5.48 0.99
CA ASN A 60 -13.64 -4.80 1.65
C ASN A 60 -14.67 -4.26 0.65
N ALA A 61 -14.20 -3.76 -0.50
CA ALA A 61 -15.07 -3.27 -1.56
C ALA A 61 -15.97 -4.40 -2.11
N ARG A 62 -15.37 -5.57 -2.40
CA ARG A 62 -16.12 -6.73 -2.89
C ARG A 62 -17.15 -7.20 -1.89
N ARG A 63 -16.77 -7.43 -0.64
CA ARG A 63 -17.69 -7.85 0.42
C ARG A 63 -18.85 -6.87 0.59
N THR A 64 -18.57 -5.57 0.57
CA THR A 64 -19.61 -4.55 0.68
C THR A 64 -20.53 -4.53 -0.56
N ALA A 65 -19.96 -4.64 -1.77
CA ALA A 65 -20.75 -4.72 -3.00
C ALA A 65 -21.71 -5.94 -2.97
N GLU A 66 -21.23 -7.10 -2.56
CA GLU A 66 -22.02 -8.31 -2.44
C GLU A 66 -23.18 -8.15 -1.42
N GLN A 67 -22.90 -7.57 -0.25
CA GLN A 67 -23.92 -7.29 0.78
C GLN A 67 -25.00 -6.33 0.26
N TRP A 68 -24.64 -5.35 -0.56
CA TRP A 68 -25.55 -4.33 -1.06
C TRP A 68 -26.28 -4.73 -2.34
N ARG A 69 -25.84 -5.78 -3.03
CA ARG A 69 -26.34 -6.13 -4.37
C ARG A 69 -27.86 -6.30 -4.46
N ALA A 70 -28.48 -6.91 -3.46
CA ALA A 70 -29.93 -7.13 -3.46
C ALA A 70 -30.74 -5.88 -3.10
N THR A 71 -30.22 -5.01 -2.23
CA THR A 71 -30.96 -3.86 -1.66
C THR A 71 -30.54 -2.51 -2.23
N ARG A 72 -29.31 -2.41 -2.74
CA ARG A 72 -28.67 -1.19 -3.26
C ARG A 72 -27.88 -1.50 -4.53
N PRO A 73 -28.50 -2.03 -5.60
CA PRO A 73 -27.77 -2.56 -6.76
C PRO A 73 -26.90 -1.52 -7.48
N ALA A 74 -27.35 -0.25 -7.55
CA ALA A 74 -26.55 0.82 -8.15
C ALA A 74 -25.28 1.15 -7.33
N ASP A 75 -25.35 1.08 -6.00
CA ASP A 75 -24.21 1.30 -5.11
C ASP A 75 -23.25 0.12 -5.17
N ALA A 76 -23.75 -1.09 -5.22
CA ALA A 76 -22.96 -2.28 -5.41
C ALA A 76 -22.18 -2.22 -6.73
N ALA A 77 -22.83 -1.84 -7.83
CA ALA A 77 -22.20 -1.65 -9.14
C ALA A 77 -21.12 -0.56 -9.11
N ALA A 78 -21.32 0.53 -8.36
CA ALA A 78 -20.28 1.53 -8.18
C ALA A 78 -19.07 0.97 -7.42
N LEU A 79 -19.28 0.20 -6.33
CA LEU A 79 -18.18 -0.43 -5.59
C LEU A 79 -17.49 -1.54 -6.39
N ASP A 80 -18.13 -2.16 -7.36
CA ASP A 80 -17.49 -3.12 -8.27
C ASP A 80 -16.34 -2.47 -9.06
N LYS A 81 -16.35 -1.14 -9.30
CA LYS A 81 -15.20 -0.42 -9.86
C LYS A 81 -13.94 -0.56 -8.99
N ILE A 82 -14.09 -0.56 -7.66
CA ILE A 82 -12.97 -0.76 -6.73
C ILE A 82 -12.65 -2.25 -6.62
N ALA A 83 -13.65 -3.09 -6.44
CA ALA A 83 -13.49 -4.54 -6.27
C ALA A 83 -12.88 -5.23 -7.50
N GLY A 84 -13.01 -4.63 -8.67
CA GLY A 84 -12.45 -5.09 -9.94
C GLY A 84 -11.01 -4.65 -10.20
N GLN A 85 -10.36 -3.94 -9.28
CA GLN A 85 -8.98 -3.48 -9.44
C GLN A 85 -8.06 -4.09 -8.37
N PRO A 86 -6.79 -4.38 -8.74
CA PRO A 86 -5.78 -4.76 -7.77
C PRO A 86 -5.37 -3.55 -6.92
N ALA A 87 -5.03 -3.80 -5.65
CA ALA A 87 -4.44 -2.81 -4.77
C ALA A 87 -3.30 -3.42 -3.95
N ALA A 88 -2.39 -2.58 -3.47
CA ALA A 88 -1.26 -3.04 -2.68
C ALA A 88 -1.69 -3.51 -1.28
N GLY A 89 -0.99 -4.53 -0.76
CA GLY A 89 -1.16 -4.98 0.61
C GLY A 89 -0.26 -4.20 1.56
N TRP A 90 -0.82 -3.64 2.62
CA TRP A 90 -0.06 -2.90 3.63
C TRP A 90 0.43 -3.83 4.73
N MET A 91 1.73 -3.75 5.02
CA MET A 91 2.43 -4.54 6.04
C MET A 91 3.02 -3.62 7.10
N GLY A 92 2.70 -3.87 8.35
CA GLY A 92 3.16 -3.06 9.47
C GLY A 92 3.12 -3.83 10.80
N ASN A 93 3.29 -3.12 11.92
CA ASN A 93 3.32 -3.70 13.25
C ASN A 93 1.99 -4.30 13.74
N TRP A 94 0.92 -4.13 12.97
CA TRP A 94 -0.37 -4.81 13.22
C TRP A 94 -0.37 -6.30 12.83
N PHE A 95 0.71 -6.80 12.20
CA PHE A 95 0.94 -8.23 11.97
C PHE A 95 1.99 -8.75 12.97
N PRO A 96 1.60 -9.38 14.09
CA PRO A 96 2.56 -9.92 15.06
C PRO A 96 3.51 -10.97 14.46
N GLN A 97 3.03 -11.73 13.47
CA GLN A 97 3.78 -12.73 12.73
C GLN A 97 4.06 -12.26 11.30
N ILE A 98 4.81 -11.16 11.15
CA ILE A 98 5.02 -10.50 9.86
C ILE A 98 5.61 -11.43 8.79
N GLU A 99 6.54 -12.32 9.13
CA GLU A 99 7.12 -13.28 8.19
C GLU A 99 6.04 -14.17 7.57
N MET A 100 5.16 -14.72 8.39
CA MET A 100 4.06 -15.56 7.93
C MET A 100 3.04 -14.77 7.10
N ALA A 101 2.71 -13.56 7.52
CA ALA A 101 1.79 -12.67 6.78
C ALA A 101 2.33 -12.36 5.37
N VAL A 102 3.58 -11.95 5.26
CA VAL A 102 4.26 -11.68 3.99
C VAL A 102 4.36 -12.95 3.14
N LYS A 103 4.80 -14.05 3.73
CA LYS A 103 4.91 -15.35 3.03
C LYS A 103 3.57 -15.77 2.43
N THR A 104 2.50 -15.66 3.20
CA THR A 104 1.14 -16.02 2.73
C THR A 104 0.70 -15.07 1.63
N TYR A 105 0.84 -13.76 1.82
CA TYR A 105 0.48 -12.74 0.83
C TYR A 105 1.17 -12.96 -0.51
N VAL A 106 2.50 -13.14 -0.49
CA VAL A 106 3.31 -13.37 -1.69
C VAL A 106 2.96 -14.71 -2.33
N MET A 107 2.88 -15.78 -1.54
CA MET A 107 2.61 -17.13 -2.03
C MET A 107 1.24 -17.25 -2.72
N VAL A 108 0.20 -16.68 -2.14
CA VAL A 108 -1.16 -16.74 -2.72
C VAL A 108 -1.18 -16.04 -4.09
N ARG A 109 -0.56 -14.86 -4.19
CA ARG A 109 -0.55 -14.09 -5.46
C ARG A 109 0.34 -14.71 -6.52
N THR A 110 1.53 -15.19 -6.15
CA THR A 110 2.43 -15.84 -7.11
C THR A 110 1.89 -17.19 -7.60
N ARG A 111 1.20 -17.97 -6.76
CA ARG A 111 0.51 -19.20 -7.19
C ARG A 111 -0.61 -18.93 -8.18
N ALA A 112 -1.29 -17.80 -8.05
CA ALA A 112 -2.29 -17.34 -9.02
C ALA A 112 -1.65 -16.75 -10.30
N GLY A 113 -0.32 -16.75 -10.42
CA GLY A 113 0.42 -16.19 -11.56
C GLY A 113 0.60 -14.66 -11.51
N GLY A 114 0.31 -14.03 -10.37
CA GLY A 114 0.32 -12.58 -10.21
C GLY A 114 1.58 -12.03 -9.55
N LEU A 115 1.80 -10.72 -9.73
CA LEU A 115 2.85 -9.95 -9.08
C LEU A 115 2.33 -9.36 -7.76
N PRO A 116 2.86 -9.79 -6.60
CA PRO A 116 2.53 -9.15 -5.31
C PRO A 116 3.11 -7.73 -5.24
N VAL A 117 2.28 -6.76 -4.86
CA VAL A 117 2.70 -5.38 -4.57
C VAL A 117 2.39 -5.09 -3.11
N MET A 118 3.42 -4.70 -2.35
CA MET A 118 3.31 -4.48 -0.90
C MET A 118 3.84 -3.10 -0.50
N ILE A 119 3.18 -2.51 0.48
CA ILE A 119 3.66 -1.33 1.20
C ILE A 119 4.23 -1.79 2.53
N LEU A 120 5.48 -1.45 2.82
CA LEU A 120 6.08 -1.62 4.15
C LEU A 120 5.98 -0.32 4.92
N TYR A 121 5.33 -0.35 6.09
CA TYR A 121 5.00 0.85 6.84
C TYR A 121 5.20 0.62 8.34
N ASN A 122 6.46 0.67 8.80
CA ASN A 122 6.82 0.31 10.18
C ASN A 122 7.99 1.09 10.78
N LEU A 123 8.40 2.22 10.20
CA LEU A 123 9.45 3.06 10.78
C LEU A 123 9.12 3.48 12.23
N PRO A 124 10.10 3.52 13.14
CA PRO A 124 9.93 4.17 14.44
C PRO A 124 9.46 5.63 14.27
N TYR A 125 8.60 6.09 15.17
CA TYR A 125 7.98 7.43 15.09
C TYR A 125 7.25 7.68 13.76
N ARG A 126 6.62 6.63 13.23
CA ARG A 126 5.81 6.70 12.02
C ARG A 126 4.77 7.81 12.12
N ASP A 127 4.55 8.50 10.97
CA ASP A 127 3.55 9.57 10.83
C ASP A 127 3.74 10.74 11.82
N CYS A 128 4.94 10.95 12.33
CA CYS A 128 5.20 12.00 13.34
C CYS A 128 4.22 12.01 14.54
N GLY A 129 3.63 10.87 14.85
CA GLY A 129 2.62 10.76 15.91
C GLY A 129 1.20 11.13 15.48
N GLY A 130 0.95 11.28 14.18
CA GLY A 130 -0.37 11.59 13.61
C GLY A 130 -1.35 10.42 13.66
N TYR A 131 -2.32 10.40 12.72
CA TYR A 131 -3.41 9.41 12.71
C TYR A 131 -2.94 7.97 12.48
N SER A 132 -1.82 7.79 11.81
CA SER A 132 -1.17 6.49 11.54
C SER A 132 0.03 6.23 12.45
N ALA A 133 0.09 6.87 13.61
CA ALA A 133 1.18 6.71 14.59
C ALA A 133 1.48 5.24 14.91
N GLY A 134 2.74 4.97 15.30
CA GLY A 134 3.19 3.63 15.67
C GLY A 134 4.56 3.30 15.08
N GLY A 135 4.66 2.12 14.49
CA GLY A 135 5.90 1.59 13.94
C GLY A 135 6.65 0.71 14.92
N ALA A 136 7.87 0.32 14.55
CA ALA A 136 8.77 -0.45 15.40
C ALA A 136 9.20 0.37 16.61
N GLY A 137 9.27 -0.26 17.78
CA GLY A 137 9.61 0.42 19.04
C GLY A 137 11.09 0.83 19.15
N SER A 138 11.95 0.36 18.23
CA SER A 138 13.39 0.63 18.24
C SER A 138 14.03 0.38 16.88
N VAL A 139 15.27 0.86 16.70
CA VAL A 139 16.14 0.55 15.55
C VAL A 139 16.27 -0.96 15.37
N GLN A 140 16.64 -1.68 16.42
CA GLN A 140 16.79 -3.14 16.37
C GLN A 140 15.47 -3.86 16.06
N GLY A 141 14.35 -3.35 16.59
CA GLY A 141 13.02 -3.87 16.27
C GLY A 141 12.67 -3.74 14.78
N TYR A 142 13.04 -2.60 14.18
CA TYR A 142 12.86 -2.38 12.74
C TYR A 142 13.75 -3.30 11.90
N HIS A 143 15.04 -3.43 12.24
CA HIS A 143 15.95 -4.36 11.55
C HIS A 143 15.41 -5.79 11.57
N THR A 144 15.05 -6.28 12.75
CA THR A 144 14.46 -7.62 12.91
C THR A 144 13.18 -7.78 12.09
N TRP A 145 12.34 -6.75 12.04
CA TRP A 145 11.10 -6.77 11.27
C TRP A 145 11.38 -6.85 9.76
N ILE A 146 12.31 -6.05 9.23
CA ILE A 146 12.74 -6.08 7.82
C ILE A 146 13.36 -7.45 7.47
N ASP A 147 14.20 -8.03 8.34
CA ASP A 147 14.77 -9.37 8.12
C ASP A 147 13.67 -10.44 7.99
N ARG A 148 12.63 -10.36 8.81
CA ARG A 148 11.47 -11.26 8.72
C ARG A 148 10.62 -11.02 7.47
N VAL A 149 10.45 -9.78 7.04
CA VAL A 149 9.81 -9.46 5.75
C VAL A 149 10.59 -10.10 4.61
N ALA A 150 11.91 -9.90 4.58
CA ALA A 150 12.79 -10.48 3.56
C ALA A 150 12.70 -12.02 3.54
N SER A 151 12.71 -12.66 4.71
CA SER A 151 12.48 -14.11 4.86
C SER A 151 11.12 -14.55 4.29
N GLY A 152 10.07 -13.79 4.58
CA GLY A 152 8.72 -14.06 4.08
C GLY A 152 8.62 -13.95 2.55
N ILE A 153 9.32 -13.01 1.92
CA ILE A 153 9.40 -12.89 0.45
C ILE A 153 10.22 -14.05 -0.13
N GLY A 154 11.40 -14.29 0.41
CA GLY A 154 12.36 -15.28 -0.09
C GLY A 154 12.81 -14.96 -1.53
N SER A 155 12.86 -15.96 -2.39
CA SER A 155 13.27 -15.80 -3.81
C SER A 155 12.13 -15.41 -4.78
N ARG A 156 10.92 -15.16 -4.27
CA ARG A 156 9.75 -14.90 -5.11
C ARG A 156 9.77 -13.49 -5.67
N ARG A 157 9.13 -13.34 -6.85
CA ARG A 157 8.89 -11.99 -7.40
C ARG A 157 7.95 -11.20 -6.47
N ALA A 158 8.32 -9.96 -6.20
CA ALA A 158 7.49 -9.02 -5.45
C ALA A 158 7.91 -7.58 -5.76
N VAL A 159 7.00 -6.64 -5.67
CA VAL A 159 7.27 -5.20 -5.62
C VAL A 159 7.02 -4.71 -4.21
N VAL A 160 7.96 -3.95 -3.68
CA VAL A 160 7.89 -3.36 -2.35
C VAL A 160 8.00 -1.86 -2.46
N VAL A 161 7.03 -1.15 -1.89
CA VAL A 161 7.10 0.29 -1.64
C VAL A 161 7.49 0.49 -0.19
N LEU A 162 8.56 1.27 0.03
CA LEU A 162 9.15 1.48 1.35
C LEU A 162 8.67 2.77 1.99
N GLU A 163 8.03 2.61 3.14
CA GLU A 163 7.86 3.59 4.18
C GLU A 163 7.25 4.91 3.70
N PRO A 164 6.00 4.88 3.23
CA PRO A 164 5.27 6.11 2.91
C PRO A 164 5.46 7.17 3.99
N ASP A 165 5.62 8.42 3.57
CA ASP A 165 5.85 9.59 4.43
C ASP A 165 7.22 9.63 5.15
N GLY A 166 7.96 8.52 5.17
CA GLY A 166 9.16 8.37 5.97
C GLY A 166 10.24 9.43 5.70
N LEU A 167 10.58 9.65 4.43
CA LEU A 167 11.51 10.67 3.99
C LEU A 167 10.87 12.07 3.83
N PRO A 168 9.64 12.20 3.32
CA PRO A 168 8.94 13.48 3.28
C PRO A 168 8.82 14.17 4.64
N LEU A 169 8.44 13.44 5.70
CA LEU A 169 8.29 13.96 7.06
C LEU A 169 9.61 14.17 7.82
N LEU A 170 10.76 13.91 7.21
CA LEU A 170 12.05 13.84 7.89
C LEU A 170 12.34 15.08 8.76
N THR A 171 12.08 16.27 8.23
CA THR A 171 12.38 17.55 8.90
C THR A 171 11.21 18.09 9.72
N LYS A 172 10.02 17.49 9.60
CA LYS A 172 8.80 18.00 10.27
C LYS A 172 8.80 17.76 11.78
N CYS A 173 9.25 16.59 12.23
CA CYS A 173 9.10 16.20 13.63
C CYS A 173 10.36 15.56 14.25
N LEU A 174 11.44 15.41 13.49
CA LEU A 174 12.62 14.70 13.97
C LEU A 174 13.78 15.64 14.23
N SER A 175 14.50 15.42 15.35
CA SER A 175 15.80 16.04 15.58
C SER A 175 16.82 15.55 14.54
N PRO A 176 17.93 16.30 14.30
CA PRO A 176 18.95 15.89 13.34
C PRO A 176 19.46 14.46 13.55
N ALA A 177 19.67 14.05 14.80
CA ALA A 177 20.07 12.68 15.12
C ALA A 177 19.02 11.64 14.72
N LYS A 178 17.73 11.93 14.92
CA LYS A 178 16.61 11.06 14.52
C LYS A 178 16.37 11.07 13.01
N GLN A 179 16.69 12.15 12.33
CA GLN A 179 16.68 12.21 10.86
C GLN A 179 17.73 11.25 10.28
N ALA A 180 18.98 11.32 10.78
CA ALA A 180 20.04 10.41 10.38
C ALA A 180 19.69 8.94 10.66
N GLU A 181 19.14 8.65 11.84
CA GLU A 181 18.65 7.32 12.21
C GLU A 181 17.58 6.81 11.22
N ARG A 182 16.58 7.63 10.89
CA ARG A 182 15.52 7.27 9.94
C ARG A 182 16.06 6.97 8.55
N ILE A 183 16.96 7.80 8.04
CA ILE A 183 17.63 7.56 6.75
C ILE A 183 18.40 6.22 6.78
N ALA A 184 19.14 5.95 7.85
CA ALA A 184 19.86 4.68 8.01
C ALA A 184 18.93 3.47 8.04
N LEU A 185 17.75 3.59 8.67
CA LEU A 185 16.75 2.52 8.69
C LEU A 185 16.17 2.24 7.30
N VAL A 186 15.81 3.29 6.55
CA VAL A 186 15.33 3.11 5.17
C VAL A 186 16.42 2.48 4.31
N ARG A 187 17.67 2.95 4.44
CA ARG A 187 18.81 2.36 3.73
C ARG A 187 19.01 0.88 4.06
N TYR A 188 18.93 0.50 5.32
CA TYR A 188 18.99 -0.91 5.73
C TYR A 188 17.92 -1.75 5.03
N ALA A 189 16.68 -1.25 4.98
CA ALA A 189 15.59 -1.94 4.30
C ALA A 189 15.86 -2.08 2.78
N VAL A 190 16.37 -1.01 2.14
CA VAL A 190 16.76 -1.05 0.73
C VAL A 190 17.82 -2.12 0.50
N GLU A 191 18.93 -2.10 1.27
CA GLU A 191 20.03 -3.06 1.13
C GLU A 191 19.55 -4.52 1.29
N LYS A 192 18.72 -4.78 2.29
CA LYS A 192 18.17 -6.13 2.56
C LYS A 192 17.24 -6.63 1.46
N LEU A 193 16.34 -5.80 1.00
CA LEU A 193 15.29 -6.21 0.06
C LEU A 193 15.81 -6.27 -1.38
N THR A 194 16.71 -5.38 -1.77
CA THR A 194 17.35 -5.43 -3.10
C THR A 194 18.35 -6.57 -3.27
N ALA A 195 18.78 -7.20 -2.17
CA ALA A 195 19.57 -8.43 -2.20
C ALA A 195 18.73 -9.67 -2.59
N LEU A 196 17.40 -9.57 -2.51
CA LEU A 196 16.52 -10.68 -2.93
C LEU A 196 16.40 -10.70 -4.46
N PRO A 197 16.57 -11.86 -5.11
CA PRO A 197 16.70 -11.93 -6.57
C PRO A 197 15.44 -11.56 -7.34
N GLY A 198 14.26 -11.68 -6.72
CA GLY A 198 12.97 -11.42 -7.35
C GLY A 198 12.30 -10.12 -6.90
N THR A 199 12.90 -9.36 -5.99
CA THR A 199 12.26 -8.19 -5.37
C THR A 199 12.66 -6.89 -6.06
N ALA A 200 11.66 -6.08 -6.40
CA ALA A 200 11.83 -4.68 -6.80
C ALA A 200 11.47 -3.76 -5.64
N VAL A 201 12.24 -2.68 -5.46
CA VAL A 201 12.10 -1.76 -4.34
C VAL A 201 11.92 -0.33 -4.84
N TYR A 202 10.84 0.31 -4.38
CA TYR A 202 10.56 1.74 -4.59
C TYR A 202 10.51 2.45 -3.25
N ILE A 203 11.33 3.50 -3.08
CA ILE A 203 11.35 4.29 -1.85
C ILE A 203 10.30 5.39 -1.96
N ASP A 204 9.48 5.59 -0.93
CA ASP A 204 8.51 6.68 -0.99
C ASP A 204 9.18 8.06 -1.02
N ALA A 205 8.73 8.91 -1.94
CA ALA A 205 9.23 10.26 -2.16
C ALA A 205 8.15 11.36 -2.01
N GLY A 206 7.00 11.01 -1.46
CA GLY A 206 5.90 11.95 -1.26
C GLY A 206 5.25 12.40 -2.57
N HIS A 207 5.11 13.70 -2.77
CA HIS A 207 4.45 14.24 -3.96
C HIS A 207 4.85 15.69 -4.29
N SER A 208 4.46 16.16 -5.49
CA SER A 208 4.81 17.45 -6.08
C SER A 208 4.48 18.69 -5.24
N ALA A 209 3.46 18.61 -4.37
CA ALA A 209 3.03 19.72 -3.52
C ALA A 209 3.55 19.65 -2.07
N TRP A 210 4.50 18.74 -1.76
CA TRP A 210 4.99 18.53 -0.40
C TRP A 210 6.46 18.91 -0.24
N VAL A 211 7.36 18.14 -0.83
CA VAL A 211 8.80 18.37 -0.75
C VAL A 211 9.34 18.62 -2.15
N LYS A 212 10.09 19.69 -2.36
CA LYS A 212 10.69 20.00 -3.66
C LYS A 212 11.68 18.89 -4.08
N ALA A 213 11.78 18.60 -5.36
CA ALA A 213 12.67 17.55 -5.88
C ALA A 213 14.14 17.75 -5.46
N ALA A 214 14.63 19.00 -5.49
CA ALA A 214 15.99 19.33 -5.05
C ALA A 214 16.26 19.05 -3.56
N GLU A 215 15.22 19.03 -2.72
CA GLU A 215 15.31 18.70 -1.30
C GLU A 215 15.11 17.18 -1.07
N MET A 216 14.24 16.53 -1.86
CA MET A 216 13.98 15.11 -1.75
C MET A 216 15.14 14.26 -2.29
N ALA A 217 15.79 14.70 -3.37
CA ALA A 217 16.89 13.95 -4.00
C ALA A 217 18.03 13.57 -3.03
N PRO A 218 18.61 14.48 -2.22
CA PRO A 218 19.64 14.10 -1.25
C PRO A 218 19.12 13.14 -0.16
N ARG A 219 17.83 13.18 0.22
CA ARG A 219 17.23 12.23 1.15
C ARG A 219 17.19 10.83 0.55
N LEU A 220 16.76 10.70 -0.71
CA LEU A 220 16.74 9.44 -1.45
C LEU A 220 18.16 8.90 -1.69
N GLN A 221 19.13 9.76 -2.03
CA GLN A 221 20.52 9.36 -2.22
C GLN A 221 21.10 8.78 -0.93
N ALA A 222 20.89 9.44 0.20
CA ALA A 222 21.32 8.97 1.51
C ALA A 222 20.60 7.67 1.94
N ALA A 223 19.34 7.51 1.56
CA ALA A 223 18.55 6.30 1.80
C ALA A 223 18.87 5.13 0.85
N GLY A 224 19.80 5.29 -0.10
CA GLY A 224 20.27 4.19 -0.95
C GLY A 224 19.48 3.98 -2.24
N ILE A 225 18.88 5.04 -2.82
CA ILE A 225 18.12 4.96 -4.09
C ILE A 225 18.96 4.35 -5.23
N ALA A 226 20.27 4.46 -5.20
CA ALA A 226 21.15 3.86 -6.20
C ALA A 226 20.97 2.34 -6.30
N LEU A 227 20.64 1.65 -5.20
CA LEU A 227 20.39 0.21 -5.14
C LEU A 227 18.93 -0.15 -5.48
N ALA A 228 18.00 0.75 -5.19
CA ALA A 228 16.57 0.55 -5.45
C ALA A 228 16.24 0.63 -6.94
N ASP A 229 15.10 0.12 -7.32
CA ASP A 229 14.59 0.20 -8.70
C ASP A 229 14.07 1.59 -9.02
N GLY A 230 13.52 2.27 -8.02
CA GLY A 230 13.01 3.60 -8.18
C GLY A 230 12.41 4.17 -6.91
N PHE A 231 11.47 5.10 -7.10
CA PHE A 231 10.73 5.73 -6.02
C PHE A 231 9.22 5.75 -6.30
N SER A 232 8.41 5.85 -5.25
CA SER A 232 6.96 5.97 -5.38
C SER A 232 6.50 7.39 -5.09
N LEU A 233 5.43 7.80 -5.75
CA LEU A 233 4.82 9.12 -5.61
C LEU A 233 3.35 9.01 -5.23
N ASN A 234 2.88 9.98 -4.45
CA ASN A 234 1.46 10.19 -4.16
C ASN A 234 0.81 9.11 -3.29
N VAL A 235 1.61 8.28 -2.59
CA VAL A 235 1.05 7.23 -1.72
C VAL A 235 0.09 7.85 -0.73
N SER A 236 -1.15 7.35 -0.71
CA SER A 236 -2.25 7.87 0.12
C SER A 236 -2.65 9.34 -0.13
N ASN A 237 -2.28 9.92 -1.27
CA ASN A 237 -2.53 11.34 -1.60
C ASN A 237 -3.40 11.53 -2.84
N TYR A 238 -3.62 12.78 -3.24
CA TYR A 238 -4.64 13.18 -4.21
C TYR A 238 -4.09 14.06 -5.34
N GLN A 239 -2.75 14.22 -5.47
CA GLN A 239 -2.17 15.12 -6.48
C GLN A 239 -2.46 14.62 -7.89
N ALA A 240 -2.68 15.56 -8.81
CA ALA A 240 -3.01 15.25 -10.19
C ALA A 240 -1.85 14.53 -10.90
N THR A 241 -2.17 13.50 -11.68
CA THR A 241 -1.17 12.67 -12.38
C THR A 241 -0.20 13.50 -13.25
N PRO A 242 -0.61 14.54 -14.02
CA PRO A 242 0.34 15.34 -14.79
C PRO A 242 1.37 16.08 -13.93
N ASP A 243 0.99 16.53 -12.72
CA ASP A 243 1.91 17.20 -11.80
C ASP A 243 2.91 16.21 -11.19
N LEU A 244 2.44 14.98 -10.94
CA LEU A 244 3.27 13.89 -10.42
C LEU A 244 4.27 13.40 -11.49
N LEU A 245 3.88 13.31 -12.76
CA LEU A 245 4.79 12.98 -13.86
C LEU A 245 5.90 14.02 -13.97
N ARG A 246 5.57 15.33 -13.97
CA ARG A 246 6.59 16.40 -14.00
C ARG A 246 7.55 16.30 -12.81
N TYR A 247 7.02 16.13 -11.60
CA TYR A 247 7.83 15.97 -10.40
C TYR A 247 8.67 14.70 -10.44
N GLY A 248 8.12 13.59 -10.95
CA GLY A 248 8.84 12.34 -11.14
C GLY A 248 10.04 12.49 -12.08
N HIS A 249 9.88 13.19 -13.19
CA HIS A 249 10.99 13.50 -14.12
C HIS A 249 12.04 14.39 -13.49
N GLU A 250 11.63 15.46 -12.80
CA GLU A 250 12.54 16.36 -12.09
C GLU A 250 13.38 15.57 -11.06
N LEU A 251 12.72 14.75 -10.25
CA LEU A 251 13.39 13.97 -9.22
C LEU A 251 14.27 12.86 -9.81
N SER A 252 13.78 12.16 -10.85
CA SER A 252 14.53 11.12 -11.57
C SER A 252 15.86 11.67 -12.10
N ALA A 253 15.87 12.84 -12.71
CA ALA A 253 17.08 13.49 -13.21
C ALA A 253 18.11 13.75 -12.10
N LEU A 254 17.66 14.06 -10.88
CA LEU A 254 18.54 14.34 -9.72
C LEU A 254 19.05 13.06 -9.03
N VAL A 255 18.41 11.90 -9.27
CA VAL A 255 18.80 10.62 -8.63
C VAL A 255 19.30 9.58 -9.63
N GLY A 256 19.86 10.01 -10.75
CA GLY A 256 20.56 9.15 -11.70
C GLY A 256 19.62 8.41 -12.67
N GLY A 257 18.51 9.01 -13.05
CA GLY A 257 17.58 8.46 -14.04
C GLY A 257 16.71 7.32 -13.49
N LYS A 258 16.51 7.28 -12.17
CA LYS A 258 15.67 6.23 -11.52
C LYS A 258 14.22 6.34 -11.95
N HIS A 259 13.61 5.21 -12.17
CA HIS A 259 12.20 5.10 -12.52
C HIS A 259 11.30 5.39 -11.32
N PHE A 260 9.99 5.53 -11.57
CA PHE A 260 9.03 5.76 -10.49
C PHE A 260 7.68 5.10 -10.78
N ILE A 261 6.87 5.00 -9.73
CA ILE A 261 5.48 4.57 -9.79
C ILE A 261 4.59 5.62 -9.12
N ILE A 262 3.33 5.70 -9.54
CA ILE A 262 2.38 6.69 -9.02
C ILE A 262 1.17 5.99 -8.42
N ASP A 263 0.80 6.38 -7.19
CA ASP A 263 -0.50 6.04 -6.60
C ASP A 263 -1.62 6.84 -7.27
N THR A 264 -2.46 6.15 -8.02
CA THR A 264 -3.61 6.75 -8.71
C THR A 264 -4.95 6.36 -8.08
N GLY A 265 -4.95 5.69 -6.94
CA GLY A 265 -6.16 5.15 -6.34
C GLY A 265 -7.24 6.19 -6.04
N ARG A 266 -6.83 7.41 -5.68
CA ARG A 266 -7.75 8.42 -5.15
C ARG A 266 -7.63 9.80 -5.80
N ASN A 267 -6.87 9.93 -6.88
CA ASN A 267 -6.48 11.22 -7.44
C ASN A 267 -7.27 11.68 -8.69
N GLY A 268 -8.40 11.02 -9.00
CA GLY A 268 -9.17 11.28 -10.22
C GLY A 268 -9.69 12.72 -10.37
N ASN A 269 -9.95 13.40 -9.27
CA ASN A 269 -10.35 14.83 -9.26
C ASN A 269 -9.21 15.76 -8.80
N GLY A 270 -7.98 15.24 -8.65
CA GLY A 270 -6.87 16.02 -8.12
C GLY A 270 -7.03 16.38 -6.63
N PRO A 271 -6.20 17.28 -6.09
CA PRO A 271 -6.30 17.78 -4.72
C PRO A 271 -7.50 18.71 -4.56
N PRO A 272 -7.96 18.97 -3.30
CA PRO A 272 -8.98 19.99 -3.05
C PRO A 272 -8.52 21.39 -3.48
N GLU A 273 -9.42 22.16 -4.04
CA GLU A 273 -9.13 23.53 -4.44
C GLU A 273 -8.97 24.46 -3.23
N GLY A 274 -8.05 25.43 -3.32
CA GLY A 274 -7.82 26.43 -2.28
C GLY A 274 -7.23 25.92 -0.99
N VAL A 275 -6.74 24.67 -0.98
CA VAL A 275 -6.08 24.04 0.19
C VAL A 275 -4.72 23.54 -0.27
N SER A 276 -3.68 23.76 0.52
CA SER A 276 -2.32 23.35 0.13
C SER A 276 -1.47 22.96 1.34
N GLY A 277 -0.38 22.25 1.07
CA GLY A 277 0.67 21.97 2.03
C GLY A 277 0.22 21.17 3.24
N ASP A 278 0.49 21.70 4.41
CA ASP A 278 0.24 21.03 5.71
C ASP A 278 -1.23 21.13 6.18
N ASP A 279 -2.14 21.74 5.39
CA ASP A 279 -3.56 21.76 5.74
C ASP A 279 -4.12 20.33 5.69
N GLU A 280 -4.65 19.87 6.82
CA GLU A 280 -5.22 18.54 6.97
C GLU A 280 -6.30 18.26 5.91
N ARG A 281 -7.05 19.28 5.50
CA ARG A 281 -8.07 19.18 4.45
C ARG A 281 -7.51 18.83 3.07
N ALA A 282 -6.20 19.02 2.84
CA ALA A 282 -5.57 18.68 1.58
C ALA A 282 -5.34 17.17 1.42
N TRP A 283 -5.12 16.47 2.52
CA TRP A 283 -4.66 15.07 2.49
C TRP A 283 -5.49 14.10 3.33
N CYS A 284 -6.19 14.56 4.38
CA CYS A 284 -6.88 13.66 5.28
C CYS A 284 -8.38 13.55 4.95
N ASN A 285 -8.76 12.51 4.25
CA ASN A 285 -10.14 12.19 3.84
C ASN A 285 -10.90 13.35 3.17
N PRO A 286 -10.31 14.15 2.27
CA PRO A 286 -11.03 15.27 1.64
C PRO A 286 -12.25 14.79 0.88
N ASP A 287 -13.32 15.62 0.91
CA ASP A 287 -14.55 15.35 0.17
C ASP A 287 -14.39 15.62 -1.34
N GLY A 288 -15.31 15.06 -2.14
CA GLY A 288 -15.34 15.25 -3.57
C GLY A 288 -14.22 14.55 -4.36
N ARG A 289 -13.49 13.65 -3.73
CA ARG A 289 -12.43 12.90 -4.43
C ARG A 289 -13.01 11.81 -5.32
N ALA A 290 -12.22 11.36 -6.29
CA ALA A 290 -12.60 10.33 -7.26
C ALA A 290 -11.51 9.27 -7.37
N LEU A 291 -11.91 8.07 -7.79
CA LEU A 291 -10.95 7.10 -8.28
C LEU A 291 -10.20 7.68 -9.47
N GLY A 292 -8.88 7.55 -9.46
CA GLY A 292 -8.05 7.91 -10.59
C GLY A 292 -7.92 6.79 -11.60
N THR A 293 -6.89 6.86 -12.44
CA THR A 293 -6.63 5.85 -13.47
C THR A 293 -6.51 4.47 -12.83
N PRO A 294 -7.22 3.45 -13.36
CA PRO A 294 -7.04 2.07 -12.92
C PRO A 294 -5.57 1.62 -13.04
N PRO A 295 -5.13 0.65 -12.24
CA PRO A 295 -3.79 0.09 -12.34
C PRO A 295 -3.42 -0.29 -13.77
N THR A 296 -2.28 0.22 -14.25
CA THR A 296 -1.79 -0.01 -15.62
C THR A 296 -0.29 0.19 -15.73
N THR A 297 0.36 -0.55 -16.62
CA THR A 297 1.74 -0.32 -17.08
C THR A 297 1.79 0.56 -18.33
N ASN A 298 0.66 0.81 -18.96
CA ASN A 298 0.55 1.75 -20.07
C ASN A 298 0.38 3.17 -19.53
N THR A 299 1.45 3.73 -18.99
CA THR A 299 1.48 5.06 -18.39
C THR A 299 1.65 6.19 -19.42
N GLY A 300 2.09 5.85 -20.63
CA GLY A 300 2.50 6.83 -21.64
C GLY A 300 3.81 7.55 -21.33
N ASP A 301 4.54 7.13 -20.29
CA ASP A 301 5.77 7.74 -19.82
C ASP A 301 6.87 6.69 -19.62
N PRO A 302 8.06 6.84 -20.23
CA PRO A 302 9.10 5.83 -20.18
C PRO A 302 9.79 5.66 -18.82
N LEU A 303 9.70 6.64 -17.92
CA LEU A 303 10.25 6.57 -16.57
C LEU A 303 9.21 6.18 -15.52
N CYS A 304 7.92 6.22 -15.85
CA CYS A 304 6.85 5.80 -14.97
C CYS A 304 6.50 4.33 -15.23
N ASP A 305 6.96 3.45 -14.37
CA ASP A 305 6.81 1.99 -14.53
C ASP A 305 5.36 1.52 -14.43
N ALA A 306 4.56 2.16 -13.59
CA ALA A 306 3.15 1.85 -13.44
C ALA A 306 2.38 2.99 -12.75
N PHE A 307 1.10 3.10 -13.12
CA PHE A 307 0.06 3.63 -12.24
C PHE A 307 -0.49 2.46 -11.44
N TYR A 308 -0.58 2.59 -10.13
CA TYR A 308 -1.07 1.53 -9.27
C TYR A 308 -1.88 2.10 -8.11
N TRP A 309 -2.79 1.32 -7.54
CA TRP A 309 -3.51 1.72 -6.34
C TRP A 309 -2.72 1.27 -5.12
N LEU A 310 -1.80 2.11 -4.67
CA LEU A 310 -0.94 1.83 -3.54
C LEU A 310 -1.70 1.94 -2.22
N LYS A 311 -2.56 2.95 -2.09
CA LYS A 311 -3.58 3.01 -1.02
C LYS A 311 -4.89 2.45 -1.55
N PRO A 312 -5.47 1.42 -0.92
CA PRO A 312 -6.79 0.93 -1.31
C PRO A 312 -7.86 2.03 -1.18
N PRO A 313 -8.57 2.40 -2.26
CA PRO A 313 -9.62 3.41 -2.19
C PRO A 313 -10.74 2.98 -1.24
N GLY A 314 -11.16 3.90 -0.36
CA GLY A 314 -12.16 3.64 0.67
C GLY A 314 -11.61 3.28 2.05
N GLU A 315 -10.29 3.11 2.19
CA GLU A 315 -9.67 3.09 3.51
C GLU A 315 -9.41 4.51 4.01
N SER A 316 -9.81 4.79 5.25
CA SER A 316 -9.66 6.08 5.90
C SER A 316 -8.19 6.47 6.12
N ASP A 317 -7.91 7.77 6.08
CA ASP A 317 -6.61 8.34 6.48
C ASP A 317 -6.52 8.58 7.98
N GLY A 318 -7.66 8.63 8.67
CA GLY A 318 -7.72 8.88 10.11
C GLY A 318 -9.04 9.49 10.55
N ARG A 319 -9.09 9.89 11.83
CA ARG A 319 -10.28 10.48 12.45
C ARG A 319 -10.44 11.97 12.11
N CYS A 320 -10.12 12.36 10.90
CA CYS A 320 -10.34 13.69 10.33
C CYS A 320 -11.55 13.67 9.40
N ASN A 321 -12.16 14.81 9.14
CA ASN A 321 -13.30 14.94 8.20
C ASN A 321 -14.34 13.83 8.39
N HIS A 322 -14.69 13.53 9.67
CA HIS A 322 -15.64 12.49 10.07
C HIS A 322 -15.24 11.05 9.71
N GLY A 323 -13.99 10.81 9.33
CA GLY A 323 -13.47 9.48 9.00
C GLY A 323 -13.34 8.55 10.22
N PRO A 324 -13.39 7.24 10.02
CA PRO A 324 -13.03 6.26 11.04
C PRO A 324 -11.50 6.26 11.28
N ALA A 325 -11.01 5.37 12.13
CA ALA A 325 -9.56 5.22 12.35
C ALA A 325 -8.80 4.96 11.05
N ALA A 326 -7.52 5.37 10.99
CA ALA A 326 -6.65 5.15 9.84
C ALA A 326 -6.63 3.66 9.42
N GLY A 327 -6.73 3.40 8.13
CA GLY A 327 -6.80 2.07 7.55
C GLY A 327 -8.16 1.36 7.67
N ALA A 328 -9.11 1.92 8.44
CA ALA A 328 -10.44 1.34 8.53
C ALA A 328 -11.22 1.54 7.23
N TRP A 329 -11.93 0.49 6.80
CA TRP A 329 -12.81 0.57 5.65
C TRP A 329 -13.99 1.53 5.89
N TRP A 330 -14.20 2.44 4.94
CA TRP A 330 -15.25 3.45 4.96
C TRP A 330 -16.10 3.36 3.69
N PRO A 331 -17.20 2.58 3.71
CA PRO A 331 -18.01 2.31 2.52
C PRO A 331 -18.57 3.56 1.84
N GLN A 332 -18.93 4.58 2.63
CA GLN A 332 -19.50 5.84 2.10
C GLN A 332 -18.45 6.61 1.30
N LYS A 333 -17.21 6.69 1.81
CA LYS A 333 -16.11 7.36 1.10
C LYS A 333 -15.68 6.57 -0.13
N ALA A 334 -15.66 5.24 -0.06
CA ALA A 334 -15.44 4.38 -1.21
C ALA A 334 -16.48 4.61 -2.32
N LEU A 335 -17.76 4.65 -1.92
CA LEU A 335 -18.87 4.89 -2.84
C LEU A 335 -18.81 6.29 -3.46
N GLU A 336 -18.49 7.33 -2.68
CA GLU A 336 -18.27 8.69 -3.18
C GLU A 336 -17.23 8.70 -4.30
N MET A 337 -16.03 8.16 -4.01
CA MET A 337 -14.94 8.11 -4.99
C MET A 337 -15.30 7.30 -6.24
N ALA A 338 -16.00 6.18 -6.07
CA ALA A 338 -16.42 5.33 -7.18
C ALA A 338 -17.48 6.00 -8.08
N ARG A 339 -18.39 6.76 -7.50
CA ARG A 339 -19.41 7.54 -8.24
C ARG A 339 -18.79 8.72 -8.99
N ASN A 340 -17.79 9.37 -8.40
CA ASN A 340 -17.07 10.50 -9.00
C ASN A 340 -16.06 10.05 -10.08
N ALA A 341 -15.77 8.77 -10.19
CA ALA A 341 -14.84 8.23 -11.20
C ALA A 341 -15.37 8.47 -12.63
N ARG A 342 -14.50 8.95 -13.52
CA ARG A 342 -14.84 9.35 -14.88
C ARG A 342 -14.64 8.24 -15.94
N TRP A 343 -14.49 7.01 -15.50
CA TRP A 343 -14.32 5.80 -16.31
C TRP A 343 -15.24 4.68 -15.86
#